data_bacb54d2feccd7bbaf74ccbd206c0483
#
_entry.id   bacb54d2feccd7bbaf74ccbd206c0483
#
_cell.length_a   1.000
_cell.length_b   1.000
_cell.length_c   1.000
_cell.angle_alpha   90.00
_cell.angle_beta   90.00
_cell.angle_gamma   90.00
#
_symmetry.space_group_name_H-M   'P 1'
#
loop_
_entity.id
_entity.type
_entity.pdbx_description
1 polymer ?
#
loop_
_entity_poly.entity_id
_entity_poly.type
_entity_poly.pdbx_seq_one_letter_code
_entity_poly.pdbx_strand_id
1 'polypeptide(L)'
;MARRALRHMKSLTRRQPKSTNRQPAKNERLWTVPSVDAVMVEERAAAFTKRSIKSAAKLAGLKMAVSMCDLTTLEGKDTPGKVAYLCQKALLPAEPRFAVPPCAAVCVYPNMVKHARRFLGAKSVVQIASVATGFPSGQYPLATKLGEVRRAVADGADEIDMVIDRDAFLRGDHAKVFDEIAATKQAAGRAHLKVILETGELVTYDNVRLASEIAMHAGADFIKTSTGKISPAATLSVTLVMLEAIRDYFFATGIRIGMKPAGGIRTAKQALAYLVMVKETLGDDWLTPNLFRFGASSLVNDLLMQIAKTMDGNYQGAEYFSLS
;
A
#
# COMPACT_ATOMS: atom_id res chain seq x y z
N MET A 1 29.96 41.52 66.83
CA MET A 1 29.72 40.35 65.95
C MET A 1 28.78 40.68 64.77
N ALA A 2 29.13 41.65 63.92
CA ALA A 2 28.24 42.08 62.80
C ALA A 2 29.08 42.57 61.61
N ARG A 3 30.09 41.81 61.21
CA ARG A 3 30.91 42.08 60.00
C ARG A 3 31.31 40.86 59.20
N ARG A 4 30.59 39.71 59.32
CA ARG A 4 30.93 38.49 58.61
C ARG A 4 29.81 37.96 57.66
N ALA A 5 28.67 38.68 57.57
CA ALA A 5 27.51 38.22 56.74
C ALA A 5 27.36 38.91 55.37
N LEU A 6 28.29 39.79 54.97
CA LEU A 6 28.14 40.61 53.74
C LEU A 6 29.12 40.22 52.59
N ARG A 7 29.70 39.02 52.59
CA ARG A 7 30.65 38.61 51.54
C ARG A 7 30.19 37.41 50.66
N HIS A 8 28.92 36.96 50.76
CA HIS A 8 28.44 35.82 49.99
C HIS A 8 27.27 36.11 49.02
N MET A 9 27.00 37.41 48.76
CA MET A 9 25.96 37.81 47.81
C MET A 9 26.52 38.60 46.62
N LYS A 10 27.55 38.09 45.94
CA LYS A 10 27.98 38.61 44.64
C LYS A 10 28.52 37.44 43.82
N SER A 11 27.64 36.78 43.07
CA SER A 11 27.85 36.16 41.73
C SER A 11 26.77 35.15 41.39
N LEU A 12 25.52 35.58 41.36
CA LEU A 12 24.51 34.92 40.58
C LEU A 12 24.29 35.75 39.31
N THR A 13 25.26 35.73 38.43
CA THR A 13 25.07 36.17 37.04
C THR A 13 24.11 35.18 36.37
N ARG A 14 22.89 35.64 36.16
CA ARG A 14 21.86 35.03 35.33
C ARG A 14 22.47 34.72 33.96
N ARG A 15 22.84 33.44 33.71
CA ARG A 15 23.13 32.96 32.36
C ARG A 15 21.81 33.03 31.61
N GLN A 16 21.68 33.99 30.70
CA GLN A 16 20.65 33.97 29.67
C GLN A 16 20.84 32.67 28.85
N PRO A 17 19.75 31.95 28.54
CA PRO A 17 19.84 30.83 27.62
C PRO A 17 20.32 31.39 26.26
N LYS A 18 21.44 30.89 25.76
CA LYS A 18 21.89 31.15 24.40
C LYS A 18 20.75 30.68 23.46
N SER A 19 20.12 31.62 22.79
CA SER A 19 19.24 31.32 21.68
C SER A 19 20.09 30.54 20.66
N THR A 20 19.91 29.24 20.58
CA THR A 20 20.43 28.44 19.47
C THR A 20 19.63 28.85 18.24
N ASN A 21 20.10 29.87 17.55
CA ASN A 21 19.70 30.17 16.19
C ASN A 21 20.16 28.97 15.35
N ARG A 22 19.40 27.87 15.36
CA ARG A 22 19.55 26.82 14.38
C ARG A 22 19.10 27.41 13.06
N GLN A 23 20.07 27.83 12.24
CA GLN A 23 19.79 28.00 10.81
C GLN A 23 19.19 26.68 10.32
N PRO A 24 18.06 26.71 9.60
CA PRO A 24 17.50 25.49 9.02
C PRO A 24 18.57 24.85 8.15
N ALA A 25 18.77 23.57 8.35
CA ALA A 25 19.70 22.79 7.54
C ALA A 25 19.29 22.94 6.07
N LYS A 26 20.26 23.14 5.17
CA LYS A 26 20.13 23.47 3.74
C LYS A 26 19.29 22.51 2.90
N ASN A 27 18.60 21.51 3.50
CA ASN A 27 17.86 20.44 2.81
C ASN A 27 16.48 20.12 3.42
N GLU A 28 15.88 20.96 4.24
CA GLU A 28 14.48 20.76 4.61
C GLU A 28 13.58 21.12 3.41
N ARG A 29 13.18 20.11 2.63
CA ARG A 29 12.06 20.25 1.72
C ARG A 29 10.82 20.55 2.56
N LEU A 30 10.33 21.77 2.50
CA LEU A 30 9.06 22.14 3.10
C LEU A 30 7.95 21.47 2.27
N TRP A 31 7.35 20.42 2.82
CA TRP A 31 6.18 19.79 2.22
C TRP A 31 4.95 20.61 2.57
N THR A 32 4.34 21.23 1.59
CA THR A 32 3.06 21.92 1.74
C THR A 32 2.00 21.11 1.01
N VAL A 33 1.10 20.51 1.75
CA VAL A 33 -0.04 19.77 1.21
C VAL A 33 -1.34 20.47 1.63
N PRO A 34 -2.39 20.43 0.82
CA PRO A 34 -3.70 20.91 1.23
C PRO A 34 -4.20 20.17 2.45
N SER A 35 -4.84 20.88 3.38
CA SER A 35 -5.54 20.23 4.49
C SER A 35 -6.73 19.42 3.98
N VAL A 36 -7.01 18.32 4.65
CA VAL A 36 -8.09 17.39 4.28
C VAL A 36 -9.31 17.64 5.15
N ASP A 37 -10.43 17.96 4.51
CA ASP A 37 -11.72 18.03 5.19
C ASP A 37 -12.20 16.61 5.54
N ALA A 38 -12.01 16.22 6.80
CA ALA A 38 -12.34 14.88 7.28
C ALA A 38 -13.83 14.55 7.16
N VAL A 39 -14.70 15.54 7.39
CA VAL A 39 -16.17 15.35 7.30
C VAL A 39 -16.56 15.05 5.87
N MET A 40 -16.11 15.86 4.93
CA MET A 40 -16.38 15.66 3.50
C MET A 40 -15.84 14.32 3.00
N VAL A 41 -14.64 13.91 3.42
CA VAL A 41 -14.05 12.62 3.05
C VAL A 41 -14.93 11.46 3.52
N GLU A 42 -15.40 11.48 4.77
CA GLU A 42 -16.25 10.42 5.32
C GLU A 42 -17.61 10.36 4.60
N GLU A 43 -18.25 11.50 4.36
CA GLU A 43 -19.52 11.57 3.64
C GLU A 43 -19.41 11.04 2.21
N ARG A 44 -18.37 11.44 1.48
CA ARG A 44 -18.12 10.98 0.11
C ARG A 44 -17.77 9.50 0.07
N ALA A 45 -16.93 9.02 0.99
CA ALA A 45 -16.61 7.60 1.10
C ALA A 45 -17.85 6.74 1.35
N ALA A 46 -18.73 7.17 2.26
CA ALA A 46 -20.00 6.52 2.52
C ALA A 46 -20.94 6.49 1.30
N ALA A 47 -20.92 7.53 0.46
CA ALA A 47 -21.76 7.60 -0.73
C ALA A 47 -21.43 6.52 -1.76
N PHE A 48 -20.15 6.11 -1.90
CA PHE A 48 -19.75 5.05 -2.83
C PHE A 48 -20.38 3.69 -2.50
N THR A 49 -20.66 3.42 -1.23
CA THR A 49 -21.31 2.16 -0.81
C THR A 49 -22.79 2.06 -1.20
N LYS A 50 -23.42 3.19 -1.54
CA LYS A 50 -24.84 3.28 -1.90
C LYS A 50 -25.09 3.11 -3.40
N ARG A 51 -24.05 3.00 -4.21
CA ARG A 51 -24.18 2.79 -5.65
C ARG A 51 -24.71 1.39 -5.96
N SER A 52 -25.70 1.31 -6.82
CA SER A 52 -26.26 0.04 -7.28
C SER A 52 -25.66 -0.32 -8.63
N ILE A 53 -24.98 -1.46 -8.68
CA ILE A 53 -24.42 -2.02 -9.93
C ILE A 53 -25.21 -3.28 -10.26
N LYS A 54 -25.81 -3.34 -11.44
CA LYS A 54 -26.71 -4.42 -11.83
C LYS A 54 -26.20 -5.22 -13.02
N SER A 55 -26.62 -6.48 -13.11
CA SER A 55 -26.51 -7.36 -14.28
C SER A 55 -25.10 -7.43 -14.87
N ALA A 56 -24.97 -7.15 -16.16
CA ALA A 56 -23.72 -7.27 -16.90
C ALA A 56 -22.57 -6.40 -16.32
N ALA A 57 -22.88 -5.18 -15.88
CA ALA A 57 -21.89 -4.30 -15.25
C ALA A 57 -21.37 -4.88 -13.92
N LYS A 58 -22.22 -5.56 -13.14
CA LYS A 58 -21.79 -6.25 -11.92
C LYS A 58 -20.84 -7.39 -12.25
N LEU A 59 -21.19 -8.25 -13.20
CA LEU A 59 -20.33 -9.38 -13.60
C LEU A 59 -18.98 -8.89 -14.14
N ALA A 60 -18.99 -7.87 -15.00
CA ALA A 60 -17.75 -7.26 -15.50
C ALA A 60 -16.89 -6.69 -14.36
N GLY A 61 -17.48 -5.96 -13.41
CA GLY A 61 -16.79 -5.43 -12.23
C GLY A 61 -16.21 -6.53 -11.34
N LEU A 62 -16.92 -7.64 -11.14
CA LEU A 62 -16.40 -8.78 -10.36
C LEU A 62 -15.17 -9.41 -11.04
N LYS A 63 -15.23 -9.67 -12.36
CA LYS A 63 -14.09 -10.20 -13.12
C LYS A 63 -12.91 -9.22 -13.13
N MET A 64 -13.19 -7.93 -13.30
CA MET A 64 -12.19 -6.87 -13.20
C MET A 64 -11.51 -6.85 -11.82
N ALA A 65 -12.27 -6.97 -10.73
CA ALA A 65 -11.70 -7.05 -9.38
C ALA A 65 -10.77 -8.24 -9.21
N VAL A 66 -11.07 -9.42 -9.80
CA VAL A 66 -10.16 -10.57 -9.77
C VAL A 66 -8.85 -10.25 -10.50
N SER A 67 -8.92 -9.65 -11.70
CA SER A 67 -7.71 -9.29 -12.46
C SER A 67 -6.82 -8.26 -11.77
N MET A 68 -7.35 -7.55 -10.79
CA MET A 68 -6.63 -6.55 -10.00
C MET A 68 -6.17 -7.07 -8.64
N CYS A 69 -6.36 -8.35 -8.32
CA CYS A 69 -5.91 -8.91 -7.04
C CYS A 69 -4.41 -9.21 -7.05
N ASP A 70 -3.71 -8.75 -6.01
CA ASP A 70 -2.43 -9.30 -5.58
C ASP A 70 -2.75 -10.38 -4.54
N LEU A 71 -2.78 -11.64 -4.99
CA LEU A 71 -3.12 -12.77 -4.12
C LEU A 71 -1.98 -13.02 -3.14
N THR A 72 -2.25 -12.82 -1.84
CA THR A 72 -1.22 -12.59 -0.84
C THR A 72 -1.17 -13.70 0.20
N THR A 73 0.04 -14.21 0.50
CA THR A 73 0.35 -14.98 1.69
C THR A 73 1.63 -14.44 2.34
N LEU A 74 1.53 -14.03 3.62
CA LEU A 74 2.62 -13.42 4.39
C LEU A 74 2.60 -13.97 5.82
N GLU A 75 2.70 -15.30 5.91
CA GLU A 75 2.70 -16.02 7.16
C GLU A 75 4.06 -16.68 7.42
N GLY A 76 4.51 -16.68 8.66
CA GLY A 76 5.80 -17.31 9.03
C GLY A 76 5.87 -18.81 8.73
N LYS A 77 4.70 -19.45 8.55
CA LYS A 77 4.56 -20.87 8.19
C LYS A 77 4.42 -21.14 6.69
N ASP A 78 4.58 -20.12 5.82
CA ASP A 78 4.48 -20.32 4.38
C ASP A 78 5.55 -21.27 3.87
N THR A 79 5.14 -22.23 3.04
CA THR A 79 6.00 -23.24 2.45
C THR A 79 6.07 -23.09 0.93
N PRO A 80 7.10 -23.62 0.25
CA PRO A 80 7.15 -23.65 -1.21
C PRO A 80 5.93 -24.30 -1.85
N GLY A 81 5.35 -25.34 -1.23
CA GLY A 81 4.13 -25.99 -1.70
C GLY A 81 2.90 -25.08 -1.63
N LYS A 82 2.74 -24.34 -0.51
CA LYS A 82 1.68 -23.35 -0.37
C LYS A 82 1.82 -22.23 -1.38
N VAL A 83 3.04 -21.75 -1.64
CA VAL A 83 3.30 -20.72 -2.66
C VAL A 83 3.01 -21.23 -4.07
N ALA A 84 3.39 -22.46 -4.41
CA ALA A 84 3.05 -23.07 -5.70
C ALA A 84 1.53 -23.13 -5.90
N TYR A 85 0.80 -23.56 -4.87
CA TYR A 85 -0.66 -23.57 -4.89
C TYR A 85 -1.26 -22.16 -5.06
N LEU A 86 -0.73 -21.15 -4.35
CA LEU A 86 -1.12 -19.75 -4.52
C LEU A 86 -0.90 -19.27 -5.96
N CYS A 87 0.23 -19.63 -6.57
CA CYS A 87 0.54 -19.29 -7.95
C CYS A 87 -0.44 -19.97 -8.93
N GLN A 88 -0.75 -21.25 -8.70
CA GLN A 88 -1.75 -21.98 -9.51
C GLN A 88 -3.11 -21.29 -9.44
N LYS A 89 -3.55 -20.92 -8.25
CA LYS A 89 -4.81 -20.20 -8.04
C LYS A 89 -4.81 -18.82 -8.69
N ALA A 90 -3.70 -18.10 -8.66
CA ALA A 90 -3.58 -16.80 -9.32
C ALA A 90 -3.65 -16.91 -10.85
N LEU A 91 -3.05 -17.96 -11.43
CA LEU A 91 -3.10 -18.22 -12.89
C LEU A 91 -4.48 -18.65 -13.36
N LEU A 92 -5.14 -19.52 -12.60
CA LEU A 92 -6.45 -20.08 -12.94
C LEU A 92 -7.38 -20.01 -11.72
N PRO A 93 -7.99 -18.84 -11.45
CA PRO A 93 -8.77 -18.64 -10.23
C PRO A 93 -10.05 -19.50 -10.18
N ALA A 94 -10.62 -19.84 -11.33
CA ALA A 94 -11.85 -20.62 -11.45
C ALA A 94 -11.82 -21.53 -12.68
N GLU A 95 -12.85 -22.40 -12.79
CA GLU A 95 -13.06 -23.23 -13.97
C GLU A 95 -13.17 -22.37 -15.26
N PRO A 96 -12.66 -22.86 -16.41
CA PRO A 96 -12.66 -22.12 -17.67
C PRO A 96 -14.05 -21.62 -18.11
N ARG A 97 -15.15 -22.33 -17.77
CA ARG A 97 -16.52 -21.95 -18.11
C ARG A 97 -16.94 -20.58 -17.57
N PHE A 98 -16.33 -20.14 -16.45
CA PHE A 98 -16.61 -18.82 -15.86
C PHE A 98 -15.86 -17.68 -16.56
N ALA A 99 -14.88 -17.99 -17.40
CA ALA A 99 -14.03 -17.01 -18.10
C ALA A 99 -13.50 -15.91 -17.16
N VAL A 100 -12.95 -16.33 -16.02
CA VAL A 100 -12.35 -15.45 -15.03
C VAL A 100 -10.90 -15.18 -15.42
N PRO A 101 -10.45 -13.91 -15.46
CA PRO A 101 -9.06 -13.60 -15.78
C PRO A 101 -8.12 -14.03 -14.63
N PRO A 102 -6.82 -14.23 -14.92
CA PRO A 102 -5.79 -14.38 -13.89
C PRO A 102 -5.76 -13.20 -12.92
N CYS A 103 -5.26 -13.42 -11.71
CA CYS A 103 -4.92 -12.34 -10.80
C CYS A 103 -3.74 -11.51 -11.33
N ALA A 104 -3.58 -10.27 -10.85
CA ALA A 104 -2.48 -9.41 -11.25
C ALA A 104 -1.12 -9.93 -10.78
N ALA A 105 -1.05 -10.32 -9.51
CA ALA A 105 0.19 -10.78 -8.89
C ALA A 105 -0.06 -11.81 -7.78
N VAL A 106 1.01 -12.49 -7.41
CA VAL A 106 1.15 -13.12 -6.09
C VAL A 106 2.06 -12.26 -5.23
N CYS A 107 1.73 -12.10 -3.94
CA CYS A 107 2.54 -11.31 -3.00
C CYS A 107 3.03 -12.21 -1.86
N VAL A 108 4.36 -12.28 -1.70
CA VAL A 108 5.03 -13.23 -0.81
C VAL A 108 6.21 -12.59 -0.06
N TYR A 109 6.75 -13.28 0.94
CA TYR A 109 8.03 -12.91 1.56
C TYR A 109 9.22 -13.12 0.60
N PRO A 110 10.34 -12.40 0.78
CA PRO A 110 11.52 -12.48 -0.10
C PRO A 110 12.03 -13.90 -0.33
N ASN A 111 12.06 -14.73 0.72
CA ASN A 111 12.52 -16.14 0.62
C ASN A 111 11.62 -17.01 -0.28
N MET A 112 10.40 -16.60 -0.53
CA MET A 112 9.43 -17.35 -1.36
C MET A 112 9.45 -16.92 -2.82
N VAL A 113 10.07 -15.79 -3.16
CA VAL A 113 10.11 -15.25 -4.53
C VAL A 113 10.64 -16.26 -5.55
N LYS A 114 11.80 -16.87 -5.28
CA LYS A 114 12.38 -17.86 -6.19
C LYS A 114 11.51 -19.10 -6.39
N HIS A 115 10.70 -19.47 -5.40
CA HIS A 115 9.76 -20.60 -5.50
C HIS A 115 8.57 -20.21 -6.38
N ALA A 116 8.02 -19.01 -6.19
CA ALA A 116 6.98 -18.46 -7.06
C ALA A 116 7.48 -18.34 -8.51
N ARG A 117 8.69 -17.79 -8.71
CA ARG A 117 9.29 -17.64 -10.06
C ARG A 117 9.53 -18.99 -10.73
N ARG A 118 9.99 -19.99 -9.99
CA ARG A 118 10.15 -21.36 -10.54
C ARG A 118 8.83 -21.93 -11.02
N PHE A 119 7.74 -21.72 -10.29
CA PHE A 119 6.42 -22.22 -10.64
C PHE A 119 5.80 -21.46 -11.82
N LEU A 120 5.82 -20.12 -11.77
CA LEU A 120 5.20 -19.27 -12.77
C LEU A 120 6.00 -19.19 -14.08
N GLY A 121 7.32 -19.41 -14.03
CA GLY A 121 8.20 -19.21 -15.17
C GLY A 121 8.50 -17.74 -15.47
N ALA A 122 9.41 -17.50 -16.40
CA ALA A 122 9.90 -16.16 -16.72
C ALA A 122 8.92 -15.27 -17.49
N LYS A 123 7.94 -15.88 -18.17
CA LYS A 123 6.99 -15.18 -19.07
C LYS A 123 5.55 -15.20 -18.53
N SER A 124 5.37 -15.41 -17.23
CA SER A 124 4.04 -15.44 -16.63
C SER A 124 3.33 -14.08 -16.77
N VAL A 125 2.02 -14.14 -17.00
CA VAL A 125 1.15 -12.95 -16.94
C VAL A 125 0.89 -12.50 -15.50
N VAL A 126 1.04 -13.40 -14.53
CA VAL A 126 0.93 -13.10 -13.10
C VAL A 126 2.29 -12.62 -12.60
N GLN A 127 2.33 -11.41 -12.04
CA GLN A 127 3.54 -10.81 -11.50
C GLN A 127 3.89 -11.40 -10.14
N ILE A 128 5.13 -11.24 -9.71
CA ILE A 128 5.59 -11.61 -8.36
C ILE A 128 5.94 -10.34 -7.60
N ALA A 129 5.13 -10.01 -6.61
CA ALA A 129 5.42 -8.96 -5.64
C ALA A 129 6.10 -9.56 -4.41
N SER A 130 7.16 -8.90 -3.95
CA SER A 130 7.81 -9.22 -2.68
C SER A 130 7.64 -8.09 -1.68
N VAL A 131 7.20 -8.39 -0.46
CA VAL A 131 7.37 -7.43 0.62
C VAL A 131 8.86 -7.27 0.93
N ALA A 132 9.27 -6.09 1.38
CA ALA A 132 10.67 -5.81 1.70
C ALA A 132 10.81 -4.66 2.71
N THR A 133 12.04 -4.23 2.95
CA THR A 133 12.46 -3.13 3.85
C THR A 133 12.11 -3.39 5.31
N GLY A 134 12.25 -4.66 5.73
CA GLY A 134 11.95 -5.08 7.11
C GLY A 134 10.46 -5.17 7.40
N PHE A 135 9.67 -5.61 6.41
CA PHE A 135 8.23 -5.82 6.58
C PHE A 135 7.89 -6.72 7.78
N PRO A 136 6.88 -6.40 8.61
CA PRO A 136 5.94 -5.28 8.49
C PRO A 136 6.39 -3.99 9.19
N SER A 137 7.46 -4.01 10.00
CA SER A 137 7.80 -2.89 10.88
C SER A 137 8.54 -1.73 10.20
N GLY A 138 9.33 -2.02 9.17
CA GLY A 138 10.20 -1.03 8.54
C GLY A 138 11.42 -0.62 9.40
N GLN A 139 11.70 -1.32 10.50
CA GLN A 139 12.67 -0.94 11.54
C GLN A 139 14.06 -1.57 11.36
N TYR A 140 14.59 -1.55 10.14
CA TYR A 140 15.96 -2.04 9.85
C TYR A 140 16.87 -0.90 9.37
N PRO A 141 18.19 -1.03 9.56
CA PRO A 141 19.15 -0.13 8.93
C PRO A 141 18.99 -0.11 7.41
N LEU A 142 19.16 1.07 6.79
CA LEU A 142 18.94 1.26 5.35
C LEU A 142 19.72 0.27 4.50
N ALA A 143 20.99 0.00 4.84
CA ALA A 143 21.81 -0.96 4.09
C ALA A 143 21.19 -2.36 4.04
N THR A 144 20.59 -2.82 5.15
CA THR A 144 19.87 -4.09 5.24
C THR A 144 18.60 -4.08 4.38
N LYS A 145 17.80 -3.00 4.46
CA LYS A 145 16.61 -2.80 3.63
C LYS A 145 16.95 -2.90 2.14
N LEU A 146 17.99 -2.20 1.69
CA LEU A 146 18.42 -2.21 0.29
C LEU A 146 18.99 -3.57 -0.14
N GLY A 147 19.68 -4.28 0.77
CA GLY A 147 20.15 -5.64 0.53
C GLY A 147 18.99 -6.62 0.30
N GLU A 148 17.94 -6.53 1.12
CA GLU A 148 16.70 -7.32 0.98
C GLU A 148 16.02 -7.07 -0.37
N VAL A 149 15.88 -5.81 -0.77
CA VAL A 149 15.28 -5.42 -2.06
C VAL A 149 16.06 -6.01 -3.24
N ARG A 150 17.39 -5.79 -3.28
CA ARG A 150 18.24 -6.34 -4.35
C ARG A 150 18.15 -7.86 -4.42
N ARG A 151 18.08 -8.54 -3.27
CA ARG A 151 17.93 -9.99 -3.21
C ARG A 151 16.59 -10.44 -3.77
N ALA A 152 15.47 -9.81 -3.38
CA ALA A 152 14.15 -10.14 -3.90
C ALA A 152 14.08 -9.97 -5.43
N VAL A 153 14.63 -8.88 -5.96
CA VAL A 153 14.72 -8.64 -7.41
C VAL A 153 15.60 -9.69 -8.11
N ALA A 154 16.75 -10.02 -7.54
CA ALA A 154 17.64 -11.05 -8.09
C ALA A 154 17.00 -12.46 -8.09
N ASP A 155 16.16 -12.75 -7.10
CA ASP A 155 15.38 -14.00 -7.00
C ASP A 155 14.15 -14.00 -7.95
N GLY A 156 13.86 -12.88 -8.63
CA GLY A 156 12.87 -12.76 -9.70
C GLY A 156 11.58 -12.03 -9.32
N ALA A 157 11.61 -11.14 -8.32
CA ALA A 157 10.47 -10.25 -8.06
C ALA A 157 10.31 -9.24 -9.20
N ASP A 158 9.08 -9.06 -9.66
CA ASP A 158 8.69 -8.03 -10.64
C ASP A 158 8.31 -6.72 -9.94
N GLU A 159 7.92 -6.82 -8.67
CA GLU A 159 7.40 -5.71 -7.85
C GLU A 159 7.90 -5.83 -6.41
N ILE A 160 8.15 -4.69 -5.79
CA ILE A 160 8.59 -4.58 -4.39
C ILE A 160 7.56 -3.76 -3.61
N ASP A 161 7.00 -4.35 -2.55
CA ASP A 161 6.12 -3.68 -1.60
C ASP A 161 6.96 -3.27 -0.37
N MET A 162 7.52 -2.05 -0.36
CA MET A 162 8.29 -1.53 0.76
C MET A 162 7.41 -0.93 1.85
N VAL A 163 7.91 -0.87 3.07
CA VAL A 163 7.28 -0.15 4.19
C VAL A 163 8.10 1.08 4.54
N ILE A 164 7.44 2.23 4.73
CA ILE A 164 8.10 3.46 5.18
C ILE A 164 8.61 3.35 6.62
N ASP A 165 9.60 4.17 6.98
CA ASP A 165 9.99 4.41 8.37
C ASP A 165 8.95 5.33 9.02
N ARG A 166 7.97 4.71 9.72
CA ARG A 166 6.87 5.43 10.38
C ARG A 166 7.34 6.30 11.54
N ASP A 167 8.37 5.85 12.27
CA ASP A 167 8.96 6.64 13.35
C ASP A 167 9.53 7.95 12.80
N ALA A 168 10.32 7.88 11.72
CA ALA A 168 10.84 9.07 11.05
C ALA A 168 9.72 9.99 10.58
N PHE A 169 8.67 9.43 9.94
CA PHE A 169 7.53 10.20 9.48
C PHE A 169 6.82 10.93 10.63
N LEU A 170 6.48 10.21 11.70
CA LEU A 170 5.73 10.76 12.83
C LEU A 170 6.52 11.80 13.63
N ARG A 171 7.86 11.72 13.61
CA ARG A 171 8.75 12.73 14.19
C ARG A 171 8.97 13.96 13.31
N GLY A 172 8.40 13.97 12.09
CA GLY A 172 8.60 15.05 11.13
C GLY A 172 9.89 14.96 10.30
N ASP A 173 10.65 13.87 10.39
CA ASP A 173 11.84 13.64 9.55
C ASP A 173 11.46 13.12 8.17
N HIS A 174 10.71 13.94 7.45
CA HIS A 174 10.17 13.62 6.14
C HIS A 174 11.26 13.47 5.08
N ALA A 175 12.39 14.16 5.26
CA ALA A 175 13.54 14.05 4.38
C ALA A 175 14.11 12.63 4.40
N LYS A 176 14.25 12.02 5.60
CA LYS A 176 14.69 10.63 5.73
C LYS A 176 13.72 9.67 5.04
N VAL A 177 12.40 9.87 5.23
CA VAL A 177 11.38 9.02 4.57
C VAL A 177 11.51 9.11 3.05
N PHE A 178 11.63 10.32 2.50
CA PHE A 178 11.85 10.54 1.07
C PHE A 178 13.12 9.83 0.57
N ASP A 179 14.24 10.03 1.24
CA ASP A 179 15.54 9.50 0.83
C ASP A 179 15.56 7.96 0.88
N GLU A 180 14.91 7.33 1.89
CA GLU A 180 14.78 5.88 1.96
C GLU A 180 13.92 5.31 0.83
N ILE A 181 12.81 5.97 0.45
CA ILE A 181 11.98 5.55 -0.67
C ILE A 181 12.76 5.69 -1.99
N ALA A 182 13.42 6.82 -2.21
CA ALA A 182 14.21 7.05 -3.41
C ALA A 182 15.36 6.04 -3.56
N ALA A 183 16.08 5.75 -2.46
CA ALA A 183 17.12 4.73 -2.44
C ALA A 183 16.55 3.32 -2.71
N THR A 184 15.37 3.01 -2.18
CA THR A 184 14.68 1.74 -2.44
C THR A 184 14.24 1.63 -3.89
N LYS A 185 13.71 2.70 -4.50
CA LYS A 185 13.38 2.74 -5.93
C LYS A 185 14.60 2.47 -6.79
N GLN A 186 15.73 3.09 -6.47
CA GLN A 186 16.98 2.83 -7.17
C GLN A 186 17.43 1.36 -7.02
N ALA A 187 17.33 0.80 -5.81
CA ALA A 187 17.71 -0.60 -5.55
C ALA A 187 16.78 -1.62 -6.24
N ALA A 188 15.50 -1.27 -6.43
CA ALA A 188 14.52 -2.09 -7.14
C ALA A 188 14.76 -2.11 -8.66
N GLY A 189 15.50 -1.16 -9.22
CA GLY A 189 15.82 -1.11 -10.65
C GLY A 189 14.56 -1.03 -11.52
N ARG A 190 14.31 -2.07 -12.32
CA ARG A 190 13.12 -2.13 -13.19
C ARG A 190 11.86 -2.66 -12.50
N ALA A 191 11.98 -3.20 -11.29
CA ALA A 191 10.82 -3.67 -10.55
C ALA A 191 9.95 -2.47 -10.12
N HIS A 192 8.63 -2.64 -10.16
CA HIS A 192 7.71 -1.61 -9.67
C HIS A 192 7.83 -1.49 -8.15
N LEU A 193 7.89 -0.26 -7.65
CA LEU A 193 7.92 0.03 -6.23
C LEU A 193 6.53 0.43 -5.74
N LYS A 194 5.97 -0.34 -4.81
CA LYS A 194 4.76 0.01 -4.08
C LYS A 194 5.12 0.41 -2.66
N VAL A 195 4.76 1.62 -2.26
CA VAL A 195 5.13 2.18 -0.96
C VAL A 195 3.97 2.03 0.03
N ILE A 196 4.16 1.17 1.03
CA ILE A 196 3.21 0.97 2.12
C ILE A 196 3.36 2.12 3.12
N LEU A 197 2.30 2.91 3.27
CA LEU A 197 2.26 4.05 4.18
C LEU A 197 1.90 3.63 5.61
N GLU A 198 1.22 2.50 5.80
CA GLU A 198 0.62 2.01 7.05
C GLU A 198 -0.33 3.04 7.65
N THR A 199 -1.33 3.39 6.87
CA THR A 199 -2.25 4.51 7.13
C THR A 199 -2.96 4.44 8.47
N GLY A 200 -3.15 3.25 9.04
CA GLY A 200 -3.73 3.07 10.38
C GLY A 200 -2.87 3.64 11.51
N GLU A 201 -1.57 3.86 11.29
CA GLU A 201 -0.65 4.46 12.26
C GLU A 201 -0.36 5.94 11.99
N LEU A 202 -0.84 6.51 10.87
CA LEU A 202 -0.58 7.91 10.52
C LEU A 202 -1.52 8.92 11.21
N VAL A 203 -2.51 8.45 11.95
CA VAL A 203 -3.40 9.20 12.84
C VAL A 203 -4.41 10.11 12.12
N THR A 204 -3.98 10.94 11.16
CA THR A 204 -4.85 11.94 10.49
C THR A 204 -4.86 11.78 8.98
N TYR A 205 -5.91 12.27 8.31
CA TYR A 205 -5.97 12.31 6.85
C TYR A 205 -4.92 13.24 6.26
N ASP A 206 -4.54 14.31 6.95
CA ASP A 206 -3.44 15.18 6.52
C ASP A 206 -2.11 14.43 6.45
N ASN A 207 -1.83 13.60 7.46
CA ASN A 207 -0.64 12.74 7.44
C ASN A 207 -0.68 11.69 6.31
N VAL A 208 -1.86 11.10 6.05
CA VAL A 208 -2.03 10.18 4.91
C VAL A 208 -1.78 10.90 3.59
N ARG A 209 -2.31 12.12 3.44
CA ARG A 209 -2.08 12.96 2.25
C ARG A 209 -0.59 13.27 2.11
N LEU A 210 0.06 13.74 3.16
CA LEU A 210 1.48 14.09 3.17
C LEU A 210 2.38 12.88 2.86
N ALA A 211 2.13 11.73 3.47
CA ALA A 211 2.89 10.51 3.20
C ALA A 211 2.72 10.05 1.74
N SER A 212 1.52 10.22 1.16
CA SER A 212 1.26 9.93 -0.25
C SER A 212 2.09 10.83 -1.17
N GLU A 213 2.10 12.13 -0.92
CA GLU A 213 2.91 13.10 -1.69
C GLU A 213 4.40 12.80 -1.60
N ILE A 214 4.92 12.54 -0.39
CA ILE A 214 6.32 12.16 -0.20
C ILE A 214 6.67 10.92 -1.02
N ALA A 215 5.84 9.88 -0.96
CA ALA A 215 6.08 8.62 -1.66
C ALA A 215 6.08 8.79 -3.18
N MET A 216 5.12 9.52 -3.73
CA MET A 216 5.02 9.78 -5.17
C MET A 216 6.21 10.60 -5.68
N HIS A 217 6.58 11.68 -4.98
CA HIS A 217 7.74 12.50 -5.32
C HIS A 217 9.08 11.79 -5.16
N ALA A 218 9.15 10.76 -4.30
CA ALA A 218 10.34 9.92 -4.14
C ALA A 218 10.46 8.81 -5.21
N GLY A 219 9.49 8.71 -6.13
CA GLY A 219 9.53 7.80 -7.26
C GLY A 219 8.77 6.49 -7.07
N ALA A 220 7.80 6.44 -6.16
CA ALA A 220 6.88 5.31 -6.06
C ALA A 220 6.08 5.12 -7.37
N ASP A 221 5.95 3.86 -7.83
CA ASP A 221 5.04 3.52 -8.93
C ASP A 221 3.60 3.32 -8.41
N PHE A 222 3.49 2.90 -7.15
CA PHE A 222 2.22 2.73 -6.42
C PHE A 222 2.35 3.27 -5.00
N ILE A 223 1.26 3.79 -4.46
CA ILE A 223 1.08 3.97 -3.02
C ILE A 223 0.10 2.91 -2.50
N LYS A 224 0.40 2.34 -1.32
CA LYS A 224 -0.34 1.24 -0.71
C LYS A 224 -0.75 1.63 0.70
N THR A 225 -1.99 1.30 1.09
CA THR A 225 -2.48 1.69 2.42
C THR A 225 -1.72 1.04 3.55
N SER A 226 -1.62 -0.29 3.55
CA SER A 226 -1.29 -1.02 4.78
C SER A 226 -0.51 -2.30 4.52
N THR A 227 0.17 -2.78 5.55
CA THR A 227 0.79 -4.12 5.58
C THR A 227 -0.26 -5.23 5.64
N GLY A 228 -1.44 -4.95 6.19
CA GLY A 228 -2.46 -5.93 6.55
C GLY A 228 -2.18 -6.66 7.87
N LYS A 229 -1.14 -6.25 8.61
CA LYS A 229 -0.76 -6.84 9.92
C LYS A 229 -1.28 -6.05 11.11
N ILE A 230 -1.82 -4.85 10.88
CA ILE A 230 -2.45 -4.01 11.90
C ILE A 230 -3.89 -3.67 11.53
N SER A 231 -4.64 -3.14 12.49
CA SER A 231 -6.00 -2.61 12.32
C SER A 231 -6.10 -1.21 12.95
N PRO A 232 -6.77 -0.24 12.29
CA PRO A 232 -7.43 -0.37 10.99
C PRO A 232 -6.42 -0.48 9.85
N ALA A 233 -6.82 -1.20 8.77
CA ALA A 233 -6.06 -1.31 7.53
C ALA A 233 -6.70 -0.42 6.43
N ALA A 234 -6.98 -0.93 5.22
CA ALA A 234 -7.64 -0.15 4.19
C ALA A 234 -9.08 0.22 4.58
N THR A 235 -9.44 1.50 4.46
CA THR A 235 -10.80 2.00 4.51
C THR A 235 -11.12 2.78 3.24
N LEU A 236 -12.40 2.97 2.93
CA LEU A 236 -12.80 3.80 1.77
C LEU A 236 -12.34 5.25 1.96
N SER A 237 -12.46 5.80 3.17
CA SER A 237 -12.07 7.18 3.48
C SER A 237 -10.57 7.42 3.26
N VAL A 238 -9.73 6.58 3.84
CA VAL A 238 -8.27 6.65 3.64
C VAL A 238 -7.90 6.49 2.17
N THR A 239 -8.52 5.52 1.47
CA THR A 239 -8.25 5.29 0.05
C THR A 239 -8.69 6.47 -0.80
N LEU A 240 -9.81 7.13 -0.47
CA LEU A 240 -10.26 8.34 -1.16
C LEU A 240 -9.21 9.46 -1.07
N VAL A 241 -8.68 9.72 0.14
CA VAL A 241 -7.60 10.71 0.33
C VAL A 241 -6.38 10.39 -0.54
N MET A 242 -5.98 9.12 -0.61
CA MET A 242 -4.86 8.68 -1.43
C MET A 242 -5.15 8.81 -2.93
N LEU A 243 -6.37 8.51 -3.39
CA LEU A 243 -6.78 8.69 -4.79
C LEU A 243 -6.81 10.18 -5.18
N GLU A 244 -7.24 11.05 -4.28
CA GLU A 244 -7.20 12.50 -4.50
C GLU A 244 -5.75 13.01 -4.58
N ALA A 245 -4.84 12.47 -3.75
CA ALA A 245 -3.41 12.76 -3.87
C ALA A 245 -2.86 12.34 -5.25
N ILE A 246 -3.21 11.15 -5.72
CA ILE A 246 -2.81 10.65 -7.05
C ILE A 246 -3.35 11.54 -8.16
N ARG A 247 -4.63 11.96 -8.07
CA ARG A 247 -5.26 12.84 -9.05
C ARG A 247 -4.53 14.18 -9.16
N ASP A 248 -4.28 14.80 -8.03
CA ASP A 248 -3.64 16.12 -7.98
C ASP A 248 -2.18 16.04 -8.46
N TYR A 249 -1.46 14.97 -8.08
CA TYR A 249 -0.12 14.69 -8.58
C TYR A 249 -0.10 14.48 -10.11
N PHE A 250 -1.07 13.72 -10.63
CA PHE A 250 -1.21 13.55 -12.09
C PHE A 250 -1.47 14.85 -12.82
N PHE A 251 -2.36 15.70 -12.30
CA PHE A 251 -2.63 17.01 -12.90
C PHE A 251 -1.41 17.94 -12.88
N ALA A 252 -0.57 17.84 -11.85
CA ALA A 252 0.65 18.65 -11.73
C ALA A 252 1.82 18.13 -12.58
N THR A 253 1.93 16.82 -12.80
CA THR A 253 3.15 16.20 -13.36
C THR A 253 2.92 15.43 -14.65
N GLY A 254 1.69 15.00 -14.95
CA GLY A 254 1.36 14.08 -16.02
C GLY A 254 1.73 12.61 -15.70
N ILE A 255 2.29 12.33 -14.52
CA ILE A 255 2.74 10.97 -14.13
C ILE A 255 1.59 10.21 -13.48
N ARG A 256 1.32 8.99 -13.97
CA ARG A 256 0.30 8.11 -13.42
C ARG A 256 0.90 7.25 -12.32
N ILE A 257 0.36 7.36 -11.12
CA ILE A 257 0.71 6.54 -9.95
C ILE A 257 -0.42 5.55 -9.68
N GLY A 258 -0.06 4.32 -9.37
CA GLY A 258 -1.02 3.28 -9.01
C GLY A 258 -1.45 3.35 -7.54
N MET A 259 -2.61 2.76 -7.24
CA MET A 259 -3.17 2.64 -5.90
C MET A 259 -3.37 1.19 -5.50
N LYS A 260 -2.96 0.83 -4.26
CA LYS A 260 -3.20 -0.52 -3.71
C LYS A 260 -3.80 -0.45 -2.30
N PRO A 261 -5.13 -0.45 -2.15
CA PRO A 261 -5.73 -0.72 -0.85
C PRO A 261 -5.44 -2.17 -0.43
N ALA A 262 -5.03 -2.37 0.82
CA ALA A 262 -4.63 -3.67 1.34
C ALA A 262 -5.06 -3.85 2.80
N GLY A 263 -5.51 -5.08 3.12
CA GLY A 263 -6.02 -5.44 4.44
C GLY A 263 -7.47 -5.04 4.67
N GLY A 264 -8.27 -5.97 5.21
CA GLY A 264 -9.67 -5.71 5.57
C GLY A 264 -10.70 -5.84 4.44
N ILE A 265 -10.29 -5.90 3.17
CA ILE A 265 -11.21 -6.04 2.03
C ILE A 265 -11.44 -7.52 1.78
N ARG A 266 -12.65 -8.00 2.09
CA ARG A 266 -12.96 -9.44 2.09
C ARG A 266 -14.14 -9.82 1.20
N THR A 267 -14.99 -8.86 0.80
CA THR A 267 -16.21 -9.14 0.07
C THR A 267 -16.25 -8.47 -1.29
N ALA A 268 -16.90 -9.10 -2.24
CA ALA A 268 -17.16 -8.57 -3.58
C ALA A 268 -17.88 -7.23 -3.53
N LYS A 269 -18.81 -7.05 -2.58
CA LYS A 269 -19.50 -5.77 -2.38
C LYS A 269 -18.52 -4.64 -2.03
N GLN A 270 -17.56 -4.92 -1.14
CA GLN A 270 -16.51 -3.95 -0.80
C GLN A 270 -15.65 -3.65 -2.04
N ALA A 271 -15.17 -4.68 -2.75
CA ALA A 271 -14.34 -4.49 -3.94
C ALA A 271 -15.04 -3.64 -5.01
N LEU A 272 -16.33 -3.88 -5.27
CA LEU A 272 -17.10 -3.06 -6.21
C LEU A 272 -17.22 -1.60 -5.75
N ALA A 273 -17.36 -1.33 -4.45
CA ALA A 273 -17.37 0.04 -3.93
C ALA A 273 -16.03 0.76 -4.17
N TYR A 274 -14.90 0.05 -4.01
CA TYR A 274 -13.58 0.59 -4.36
C TYR A 274 -13.46 0.88 -5.85
N LEU A 275 -13.91 -0.01 -6.73
CA LEU A 275 -13.87 0.24 -8.19
C LEU A 275 -14.72 1.44 -8.59
N VAL A 276 -15.89 1.63 -7.98
CA VAL A 276 -16.72 2.83 -8.18
C VAL A 276 -15.97 4.08 -7.75
N MET A 277 -15.35 4.04 -6.59
CA MET A 277 -14.57 5.16 -6.06
C MET A 277 -13.40 5.53 -6.98
N VAL A 278 -12.66 4.53 -7.50
CA VAL A 278 -11.58 4.76 -8.47
C VAL A 278 -12.14 5.42 -9.73
N LYS A 279 -13.23 4.87 -10.29
CA LYS A 279 -13.87 5.42 -11.49
C LYS A 279 -14.31 6.87 -11.31
N GLU A 280 -14.99 7.17 -10.20
CA GLU A 280 -15.52 8.52 -9.94
C GLU A 280 -14.43 9.53 -9.55
N THR A 281 -13.27 9.08 -9.05
CA THR A 281 -12.17 9.97 -8.62
C THR A 281 -11.09 10.16 -9.70
N LEU A 282 -10.70 9.09 -10.39
CA LEU A 282 -9.57 9.07 -11.33
C LEU A 282 -9.97 8.76 -12.79
N GLY A 283 -11.19 8.24 -13.00
CA GLY A 283 -11.65 7.84 -14.33
C GLY A 283 -11.30 6.39 -14.69
N ASP A 284 -11.71 6.01 -15.90
CA ASP A 284 -11.58 4.63 -16.40
C ASP A 284 -10.13 4.21 -16.64
N ASP A 285 -9.23 5.15 -16.90
CA ASP A 285 -7.81 4.88 -17.15
C ASP A 285 -7.11 4.19 -15.97
N TRP A 286 -7.60 4.37 -14.74
CA TRP A 286 -7.09 3.70 -13.55
C TRP A 286 -7.72 2.33 -13.27
N LEU A 287 -8.80 1.97 -13.95
CA LEU A 287 -9.44 0.66 -13.81
C LEU A 287 -8.69 -0.44 -14.56
N THR A 288 -7.40 -0.56 -14.30
CA THR A 288 -6.51 -1.57 -14.86
C THR A 288 -5.61 -2.16 -13.78
N PRO A 289 -5.13 -3.42 -13.92
CA PRO A 289 -4.19 -4.00 -12.97
C PRO A 289 -2.83 -3.28 -12.95
N ASN A 290 -2.53 -2.43 -13.92
CA ASN A 290 -1.30 -1.63 -13.93
C ASN A 290 -1.36 -0.39 -13.04
N LEU A 291 -2.58 0.06 -12.66
CA LEU A 291 -2.77 1.29 -11.88
C LEU A 291 -3.67 1.10 -10.65
N PHE A 292 -4.34 -0.07 -10.52
CA PHE A 292 -5.11 -0.37 -9.31
C PHE A 292 -4.99 -1.83 -8.92
N ARG A 293 -4.76 -2.11 -7.65
CA ARG A 293 -4.62 -3.46 -7.09
C ARG A 293 -5.37 -3.61 -5.78
N PHE A 294 -5.89 -4.79 -5.52
CA PHE A 294 -6.34 -5.21 -4.20
C PHE A 294 -5.29 -6.08 -3.53
N GLY A 295 -4.76 -5.66 -2.39
CA GLY A 295 -3.94 -6.54 -1.55
C GLY A 295 -4.86 -7.47 -0.75
N ALA A 296 -5.02 -8.71 -1.18
CA ALA A 296 -6.06 -9.58 -0.67
C ALA A 296 -5.64 -11.05 -0.58
N SER A 297 -6.27 -11.78 0.35
CA SER A 297 -6.19 -13.25 0.44
C SER A 297 -7.57 -13.87 0.16
N SER A 298 -8.55 -13.64 1.06
CA SER A 298 -9.87 -14.25 0.99
C SER A 298 -10.83 -13.58 -0.01
N LEU A 299 -10.55 -12.35 -0.46
CA LEU A 299 -11.43 -11.60 -1.37
C LEU A 299 -11.68 -12.37 -2.68
N VAL A 300 -10.66 -13.03 -3.23
CA VAL A 300 -10.79 -13.77 -4.51
C VAL A 300 -11.87 -14.82 -4.39
N ASN A 301 -11.96 -15.55 -3.28
CA ASN A 301 -12.99 -16.57 -3.07
C ASN A 301 -14.41 -15.97 -3.10
N ASP A 302 -14.62 -14.85 -2.41
CA ASP A 302 -15.93 -14.20 -2.41
C ASP A 302 -16.31 -13.67 -3.80
N LEU A 303 -15.34 -13.11 -4.54
CA LEU A 303 -15.53 -12.71 -5.93
C LEU A 303 -15.95 -13.89 -6.81
N LEU A 304 -15.29 -15.04 -6.68
CA LEU A 304 -15.60 -16.25 -7.44
C LEU A 304 -16.99 -16.80 -7.10
N MET A 305 -17.36 -16.84 -5.81
CA MET A 305 -18.71 -17.22 -5.38
C MET A 305 -19.78 -16.31 -6.00
N GLN A 306 -19.54 -14.99 -6.02
CA GLN A 306 -20.49 -14.05 -6.63
C GLN A 306 -20.54 -14.15 -8.15
N ILE A 307 -19.44 -14.48 -8.82
CA ILE A 307 -19.40 -14.73 -10.27
C ILE A 307 -20.22 -16.01 -10.58
N ALA A 308 -19.96 -17.11 -9.88
CA ALA A 308 -20.67 -18.37 -10.04
C ALA A 308 -22.19 -18.17 -9.81
N LYS A 309 -22.58 -17.51 -8.71
CA LYS A 309 -23.98 -17.17 -8.46
C LYS A 309 -24.61 -16.35 -9.59
N THR A 310 -23.87 -15.37 -10.12
CA THR A 310 -24.41 -14.47 -11.17
C THR A 310 -24.61 -15.21 -12.49
N MET A 311 -23.76 -16.21 -12.79
CA MET A 311 -23.79 -16.97 -14.04
C MET A 311 -24.71 -18.19 -13.96
N ASP A 312 -24.67 -18.93 -12.86
CA ASP A 312 -25.39 -20.21 -12.71
C ASP A 312 -26.71 -20.07 -11.97
N GLY A 313 -26.98 -18.92 -11.32
CA GLY A 313 -28.15 -18.69 -10.47
C GLY A 313 -28.06 -19.33 -9.08
N ASN A 314 -27.12 -20.22 -8.84
CA ASN A 314 -26.97 -20.98 -7.60
C ASN A 314 -25.83 -20.48 -6.73
N TYR A 315 -26.01 -20.49 -5.41
CA TYR A 315 -24.92 -20.28 -4.48
C TYR A 315 -24.04 -21.53 -4.42
N GLN A 316 -22.72 -21.32 -4.53
CA GLN A 316 -21.73 -22.33 -4.20
C GLN A 316 -21.24 -22.08 -2.76
N GLY A 317 -21.02 -23.15 -2.00
CA GLY A 317 -20.44 -23.05 -0.67
C GLY A 317 -18.97 -22.61 -0.72
N ALA A 318 -18.47 -22.04 0.38
CA ALA A 318 -17.07 -21.60 0.47
C ALA A 318 -16.06 -22.75 0.28
N GLU A 319 -16.46 -23.97 0.59
CA GLU A 319 -15.68 -25.19 0.45
C GLU A 319 -15.35 -25.59 -1.00
N TYR A 320 -16.09 -25.07 -1.97
CA TYR A 320 -15.76 -25.26 -3.40
C TYR A 320 -14.57 -24.41 -3.86
N PHE A 321 -14.15 -23.44 -3.03
CA PHE A 321 -13.04 -22.56 -3.33
C PHE A 321 -11.95 -22.79 -2.30
N SER A 322 -10.84 -23.24 -2.76
CA SER A 322 -9.69 -23.53 -1.91
C SER A 322 -9.27 -22.30 -1.07
N LEU A 323 -9.03 -22.52 0.20
CA LEU A 323 -8.44 -21.51 1.07
C LEU A 323 -7.01 -21.20 0.61
N SER A 324 -6.66 -19.92 0.53
CA SER A 324 -5.31 -19.45 0.21
C SER A 324 -4.38 -19.52 1.41
#